data_b5e8467331644d525fb9afbe33cbd81e
#
_entry.id   b5e8467331644d525fb9afbe33cbd81e
#
_cell.length_a   1.000
_cell.length_b   1.000
_cell.length_c   1.000
_cell.angle_alpha   90.00
_cell.angle_beta   90.00
_cell.angle_gamma   90.00
#
_symmetry.space_group_name_H-M   'P 1'
#
loop_
_entity.id
_entity.type
_entity.pdbx_description
1 polymer ?
#
loop_
_entity_poly.entity_id
_entity_poly.type
_entity_poly.pdbx_seq_one_letter_code
_entity_poly.pdbx_strand_id
1 'polypeptide(L)'
;MAAIFFIKTIKFIMSVRLVLAKGREKSLLRRHPWVFSGAVARMEGKANLGETVDIVDHQGKWLARGAYSPASQIRARVWTFDKNESVDIAFFSRRLAQAQQWRDWLAKRDGLDSYRLIAGESDGMPGITIDRFGNFLVLQLLSAGAEYQRPALVAALHERYPECAIYDRSDVAVRKKEGLELTQGPVSGELPPPLLPIEENGMKLLVDIQTGHKTGYYLDQRDSRLATRQYVADKRVLNCFSYTGGFAVSALMGGCAQVVSVDTSQEA
;
A
#
# COMPACT_ATOMS: atom_id res chain seq x y z
N MET A 1 57.54 17.11 16.78
CA MET A 1 56.43 16.21 16.36
C MET A 1 55.19 16.63 17.15
N ALA A 2 54.29 17.37 16.51
CA ALA A 2 53.05 17.81 17.11
C ALA A 2 51.94 16.87 16.64
N ALA A 3 51.35 16.13 17.55
CA ALA A 3 50.22 15.26 17.29
C ALA A 3 48.93 16.12 17.25
N ILE A 4 48.34 16.25 16.08
CA ILE A 4 47.05 16.92 15.89
C ILE A 4 45.96 15.89 16.25
N PHE A 5 45.34 16.06 17.41
CA PHE A 5 44.13 15.33 17.77
C PHE A 5 42.93 15.90 17.00
N PHE A 6 42.43 15.18 16.01
CA PHE A 6 41.12 15.42 15.40
C PHE A 6 40.02 14.97 16.37
N ILE A 7 39.44 15.89 17.12
CA ILE A 7 38.19 15.67 17.85
C ILE A 7 37.05 15.66 16.82
N LYS A 8 36.61 14.49 16.41
CA LYS A 8 35.34 14.32 15.68
C LYS A 8 34.20 14.69 16.63
N THR A 9 33.67 15.88 16.46
CA THR A 9 32.45 16.30 17.16
C THR A 9 31.33 15.40 16.68
N ILE A 10 30.93 14.40 17.45
CA ILE A 10 29.72 13.61 17.24
C ILE A 10 28.56 14.58 17.52
N LYS A 11 28.00 15.18 16.46
CA LYS A 11 26.70 15.82 16.57
C LYS A 11 25.70 14.74 16.96
N PHE A 12 25.27 14.71 18.20
CA PHE A 12 24.05 14.01 18.61
C PHE A 12 22.91 14.64 17.82
N ILE A 13 22.52 14.03 16.71
CA ILE A 13 21.29 14.40 16.00
C ILE A 13 20.18 13.94 16.94
N MET A 14 19.65 14.88 17.73
CA MET A 14 18.45 14.62 18.52
C MET A 14 17.34 14.22 17.54
N SER A 15 16.84 12.99 17.66
CA SER A 15 15.70 12.53 16.85
C SER A 15 14.52 13.48 17.07
N VAL A 16 13.87 13.88 15.98
CA VAL A 16 12.65 14.69 16.05
C VAL A 16 11.57 13.89 16.77
N ARG A 17 10.91 14.51 17.74
CA ARG A 17 9.91 13.84 18.56
C ARG A 17 8.53 14.49 18.45
N LEU A 18 7.51 13.67 18.25
CA LEU A 18 6.09 14.04 18.32
C LEU A 18 5.59 13.68 19.71
N VAL A 19 5.31 14.68 20.54
CA VAL A 19 4.89 14.50 21.94
C VAL A 19 3.37 14.48 22.00
N LEU A 20 2.81 13.40 22.55
CA LEU A 20 1.36 13.28 22.73
C LEU A 20 0.86 14.06 23.95
N ALA A 21 -0.37 14.53 23.90
CA ALA A 21 -1.05 15.10 25.04
C ALA A 21 -1.35 13.99 26.09
N LYS A 22 -1.42 14.39 27.36
CA LYS A 22 -1.69 13.48 28.48
C LYS A 22 -2.97 12.67 28.24
N GLY A 23 -2.90 11.35 28.36
CA GLY A 23 -4.01 10.42 28.18
C GLY A 23 -4.35 10.08 26.73
N ARG A 24 -3.58 10.61 25.75
CA ARG A 24 -3.78 10.32 24.30
C ARG A 24 -2.93 9.17 23.77
N GLU A 25 -2.10 8.56 24.61
CA GLU A 25 -1.24 7.42 24.29
C GLU A 25 -2.00 6.08 24.19
N LYS A 26 -3.26 6.01 24.64
CA LYS A 26 -4.03 4.76 24.78
C LYS A 26 -4.17 3.97 23.46
N SER A 27 -4.37 4.65 22.33
CA SER A 27 -4.48 4.01 21.01
C SER A 27 -3.18 3.36 20.59
N LEU A 28 -2.03 4.04 20.79
CA LEU A 28 -0.72 3.48 20.48
C LEU A 28 -0.36 2.30 21.40
N LEU A 29 -0.72 2.35 22.68
CA LEU A 29 -0.54 1.22 23.59
C LEU A 29 -1.32 -0.02 23.16
N ARG A 30 -2.41 0.17 22.41
CA ARG A 30 -3.20 -0.90 21.77
C ARG A 30 -2.72 -1.22 20.34
N ARG A 31 -1.54 -0.75 19.95
CA ARG A 31 -0.96 -0.95 18.62
C ARG A 31 -1.77 -0.36 17.45
N HIS A 32 -2.63 0.65 17.70
CA HIS A 32 -3.28 1.37 16.62
C HIS A 32 -2.26 2.21 15.84
N PRO A 33 -2.17 2.09 14.50
CA PRO A 33 -1.08 2.69 13.75
C PRO A 33 -1.24 4.19 13.44
N TRP A 34 -2.33 4.83 13.85
CA TRP A 34 -2.60 6.24 13.54
C TRP A 34 -2.57 7.13 14.76
N VAL A 35 -1.88 8.27 14.61
CA VAL A 35 -1.91 9.38 15.56
C VAL A 35 -2.65 10.54 14.94
N PHE A 36 -3.81 10.86 15.45
CA PHE A 36 -4.62 11.98 14.98
C PHE A 36 -4.07 13.32 15.50
N SER A 37 -4.32 14.40 14.75
CA SER A 37 -3.84 15.76 15.07
C SER A 37 -4.24 16.20 16.48
N GLY A 38 -5.45 15.90 16.93
CA GLY A 38 -5.93 16.21 18.28
C GLY A 38 -5.28 15.40 19.42
N ALA A 39 -4.43 14.44 19.11
CA ALA A 39 -3.66 13.69 20.10
C ALA A 39 -2.27 14.29 20.35
N VAL A 40 -1.82 15.21 19.50
CA VAL A 40 -0.48 15.81 19.53
C VAL A 40 -0.50 17.08 20.37
N ALA A 41 0.38 17.16 21.37
CA ALA A 41 0.59 18.37 22.17
C ALA A 41 1.60 19.32 21.52
N ARG A 42 2.75 18.80 21.07
CA ARG A 42 3.82 19.57 20.45
C ARG A 42 4.76 18.68 19.64
N MET A 43 5.58 19.32 18.83
CA MET A 43 6.75 18.71 18.19
C MET A 43 8.01 19.27 18.82
N GLU A 44 8.99 18.41 19.08
CA GLU A 44 10.33 18.76 19.50
C GLU A 44 11.30 18.51 18.35
N GLY A 45 11.89 19.60 17.83
CA GLY A 45 12.65 19.60 16.59
C GLY A 45 11.81 20.00 15.38
N LYS A 46 12.37 19.82 14.19
CA LYS A 46 11.70 20.11 12.89
C LYS A 46 11.75 18.86 12.02
N ALA A 47 10.62 18.46 11.48
CA ALA A 47 10.50 17.38 10.51
C ALA A 47 9.96 17.90 9.18
N ASN A 48 10.46 17.34 8.10
CA ASN A 48 9.92 17.52 6.77
C ASN A 48 8.65 16.68 6.57
N LEU A 49 7.92 16.97 5.50
CA LEU A 49 6.77 16.18 5.08
C LEU A 49 7.18 14.71 4.86
N GLY A 50 6.53 13.78 5.56
CA GLY A 50 6.76 12.35 5.47
C GLY A 50 7.97 11.83 6.25
N GLU A 51 8.77 12.70 6.85
CA GLU A 51 9.96 12.29 7.61
C GLU A 51 9.58 11.43 8.80
N THR A 52 10.45 10.45 9.09
CA THR A 52 10.26 9.53 10.21
C THR A 52 10.64 10.20 11.53
N VAL A 53 9.72 10.17 12.49
CA VAL A 53 9.87 10.78 13.83
C VAL A 53 9.59 9.77 14.92
N ASP A 54 10.19 9.99 16.10
CA ASP A 54 9.84 9.25 17.30
C ASP A 54 8.57 9.84 17.92
N ILE A 55 7.66 8.97 18.36
CA ILE A 55 6.41 9.33 19.03
C ILE A 55 6.55 8.99 20.50
N VAL A 56 6.36 9.98 21.36
CA VAL A 56 6.54 9.85 22.81
C VAL A 56 5.28 10.31 23.55
N ASP A 57 5.08 9.83 24.76
CA ASP A 57 4.02 10.33 25.64
C ASP A 57 4.41 11.71 26.24
N HIS A 58 3.50 12.27 27.03
CA HIS A 58 3.67 13.58 27.69
C HIS A 58 4.88 13.65 28.67
N GLN A 59 5.39 12.51 29.11
CA GLN A 59 6.55 12.38 30.01
C GLN A 59 7.86 12.10 29.23
N GLY A 60 7.78 11.96 27.90
CA GLY A 60 8.93 11.65 27.05
C GLY A 60 9.24 10.17 26.90
N LYS A 61 8.38 9.27 27.42
CA LYS A 61 8.54 7.83 27.21
C LYS A 61 8.26 7.49 25.76
N TRP A 62 9.17 6.77 25.12
CA TRP A 62 9.02 6.33 23.73
C TRP A 62 7.86 5.34 23.58
N LEU A 63 7.05 5.51 22.53
CA LEU A 63 5.87 4.69 22.23
C LEU A 63 5.96 4.00 20.88
N ALA A 64 6.43 4.72 19.85
CA ALA A 64 6.46 4.23 18.48
C ALA A 64 7.38 5.11 17.61
N ARG A 65 7.64 4.67 16.38
CA ARG A 65 8.25 5.47 15.32
C ARG A 65 7.31 5.52 14.13
N GLY A 66 7.11 6.70 13.56
CA GLY A 66 6.14 6.89 12.46
C GLY A 66 6.48 8.04 11.55
N ALA A 67 5.79 8.12 10.42
CA ALA A 67 5.93 9.19 9.44
C ALA A 67 5.06 10.39 9.79
N TYR A 68 5.64 11.58 9.75
CA TYR A 68 4.96 12.84 10.04
C TYR A 68 4.22 13.40 8.82
N SER A 69 2.96 13.77 9.00
CA SER A 69 2.14 14.41 7.97
C SER A 69 1.47 15.69 8.51
N PRO A 70 2.05 16.87 8.26
CA PRO A 70 1.53 18.15 8.77
C PRO A 70 0.19 18.56 8.16
N ALA A 71 -0.11 18.14 6.93
CA ALA A 71 -1.35 18.48 6.22
C ALA A 71 -2.52 17.59 6.61
N SER A 72 -2.25 16.36 7.07
CA SER A 72 -3.25 15.34 7.34
C SER A 72 -3.86 15.44 8.74
N GLN A 73 -5.13 15.06 8.88
CA GLN A 73 -5.74 14.79 10.19
C GLN A 73 -5.08 13.59 10.90
N ILE A 74 -4.54 12.63 10.14
CA ILE A 74 -3.68 11.58 10.67
C ILE A 74 -2.25 12.15 10.70
N ARG A 75 -1.90 12.79 11.82
CA ARG A 75 -0.65 13.53 12.04
C ARG A 75 0.59 12.67 11.95
N ALA A 76 0.50 11.40 12.33
CA ALA A 76 1.54 10.43 12.07
C ALA A 76 0.95 9.04 11.82
N ARG A 77 1.59 8.28 10.92
CA ARG A 77 1.34 6.85 10.71
C ARG A 77 2.54 6.05 11.20
N VAL A 78 2.29 5.08 12.06
CA VAL A 78 3.32 4.29 12.74
C VAL A 78 3.91 3.26 11.78
N TRP A 79 5.21 3.29 11.61
CA TRP A 79 6.00 2.27 10.93
C TRP A 79 6.30 1.08 11.85
N THR A 80 6.72 1.39 13.08
CA THR A 80 7.14 0.35 14.02
C THR A 80 6.87 0.73 15.48
N PHE A 81 6.63 -0.30 16.28
CA PHE A 81 6.54 -0.25 17.73
C PHE A 81 7.80 -0.86 18.41
N ASP A 82 8.85 -1.10 17.64
CA ASP A 82 10.16 -1.49 18.14
C ASP A 82 11.12 -0.31 18.04
N LYS A 83 11.65 0.12 19.18
CA LYS A 83 12.56 1.26 19.28
C LYS A 83 13.88 1.02 18.53
N ASN A 84 14.29 -0.24 18.42
CA ASN A 84 15.55 -0.63 17.80
C ASN A 84 15.42 -0.83 16.28
N GLU A 85 14.20 -0.79 15.74
CA GLU A 85 13.95 -0.97 14.32
C GLU A 85 14.08 0.37 13.57
N SER A 86 15.02 0.44 12.62
CA SER A 86 15.15 1.55 11.67
C SER A 86 14.16 1.37 10.51
N VAL A 87 13.69 2.50 9.96
CA VAL A 87 12.83 2.50 8.75
C VAL A 87 13.72 2.81 7.55
N ASP A 88 14.20 1.76 6.91
CA ASP A 88 15.18 1.75 5.83
C ASP A 88 14.86 0.65 4.81
N ILE A 89 15.75 0.41 3.85
CA ILE A 89 15.59 -0.67 2.84
C ILE A 89 15.39 -2.02 3.53
N ALA A 90 16.15 -2.33 4.57
CA ALA A 90 16.04 -3.60 5.28
C ALA A 90 14.68 -3.76 5.99
N PHE A 91 14.09 -2.66 6.49
CA PHE A 91 12.73 -2.65 7.02
C PHE A 91 11.72 -3.08 5.94
N PHE A 92 11.75 -2.46 4.76
CA PHE A 92 10.84 -2.78 3.68
C PHE A 92 11.07 -4.19 3.15
N SER A 93 12.32 -4.64 3.01
CA SER A 93 12.64 -6.02 2.59
C SER A 93 12.03 -7.05 3.55
N ARG A 94 12.10 -6.82 4.87
CA ARG A 94 11.47 -7.72 5.86
C ARG A 94 9.94 -7.74 5.76
N ARG A 95 9.30 -6.55 5.62
CA ARG A 95 7.84 -6.45 5.49
C ARG A 95 7.33 -7.11 4.21
N LEU A 96 8.03 -6.89 3.09
CA LEU A 96 7.75 -7.55 1.81
C LEU A 96 7.90 -9.07 1.93
N ALA A 97 8.97 -9.56 2.57
CA ALA A 97 9.18 -10.99 2.78
C ALA A 97 8.05 -11.63 3.59
N GLN A 98 7.62 -10.97 4.68
CA GLN A 98 6.54 -11.46 5.53
C GLN A 98 5.20 -11.48 4.77
N ALA A 99 4.89 -10.41 4.04
CA ALA A 99 3.68 -10.33 3.24
C ALA A 99 3.66 -11.39 2.13
N GLN A 100 4.77 -11.57 1.42
CA GLN A 100 4.90 -12.56 0.35
C GLN A 100 4.66 -13.98 0.83
N GLN A 101 5.19 -14.37 1.98
CA GLN A 101 4.99 -15.72 2.53
C GLN A 101 3.50 -16.12 2.57
N TRP A 102 2.65 -15.19 3.01
CA TRP A 102 1.22 -15.40 3.06
C TRP A 102 0.57 -15.42 1.67
N ARG A 103 0.99 -14.50 0.78
CA ARG A 103 0.47 -14.39 -0.60
C ARG A 103 0.88 -15.57 -1.47
N ASP A 104 2.09 -16.07 -1.32
CA ASP A 104 2.56 -17.27 -2.04
C ASP A 104 1.71 -18.50 -1.70
N TRP A 105 1.39 -18.67 -0.41
CA TRP A 105 0.48 -19.75 0.01
C TRP A 105 -0.90 -19.59 -0.64
N LEU A 106 -1.47 -18.38 -0.64
CA LEU A 106 -2.77 -18.07 -1.23
C LEU A 106 -2.76 -18.25 -2.75
N ALA A 107 -1.76 -17.70 -3.41
CA ALA A 107 -1.59 -17.77 -4.86
C ALA A 107 -1.44 -19.23 -5.32
N LYS A 108 -0.64 -20.03 -4.62
CA LYS A 108 -0.47 -21.45 -4.92
C LYS A 108 -1.75 -22.25 -4.70
N ARG A 109 -2.49 -21.97 -3.61
CA ARG A 109 -3.76 -22.65 -3.31
C ARG A 109 -4.81 -22.38 -4.37
N ASP A 110 -4.93 -21.14 -4.83
CA ASP A 110 -6.00 -20.65 -5.69
C ASP A 110 -5.59 -20.47 -7.16
N GLY A 111 -4.32 -20.81 -7.51
CA GLY A 111 -3.80 -20.67 -8.88
C GLY A 111 -3.79 -19.22 -9.37
N LEU A 112 -3.36 -18.26 -8.53
CA LEU A 112 -3.41 -16.84 -8.84
C LEU A 112 -2.05 -16.32 -9.36
N ASP A 113 -2.09 -15.55 -10.42
CA ASP A 113 -0.97 -14.73 -10.92
C ASP A 113 -1.11 -13.24 -10.55
N SER A 114 -2.30 -12.86 -10.07
CA SER A 114 -2.65 -11.47 -9.77
C SER A 114 -3.34 -11.36 -8.40
N TYR A 115 -2.76 -10.53 -7.52
CA TYR A 115 -3.23 -10.38 -6.14
C TYR A 115 -2.67 -9.13 -5.48
N ARG A 116 -3.31 -8.68 -4.38
CA ARG A 116 -2.76 -7.62 -3.52
C ARG A 116 -1.57 -8.13 -2.73
N LEU A 117 -0.37 -7.63 -3.05
CA LEU A 117 0.87 -7.97 -2.35
C LEU A 117 0.96 -7.24 -1.01
N ILE A 118 0.66 -5.93 -0.97
CA ILE A 118 0.70 -5.09 0.24
C ILE A 118 -0.62 -4.36 0.42
N ALA A 119 -1.23 -4.53 1.59
CA ALA A 119 -2.49 -3.91 2.02
C ALA A 119 -2.27 -2.92 3.18
N GLY A 120 -1.42 -1.94 3.00
CA GLY A 120 -1.24 -0.83 3.93
C GLY A 120 -0.93 -1.24 5.36
N GLU A 121 -1.73 -0.75 6.27
CA GLU A 121 -1.62 -0.98 7.71
C GLU A 121 -1.69 -2.45 8.11
N SER A 122 -2.43 -3.26 7.36
CA SER A 122 -2.57 -4.70 7.62
C SER A 122 -1.24 -5.45 7.46
N ASP A 123 -0.35 -4.96 6.60
CA ASP A 123 0.97 -5.51 6.37
C ASP A 123 2.09 -4.69 7.05
N GLY A 124 1.72 -3.75 7.95
CA GLY A 124 2.66 -2.90 8.66
C GLY A 124 3.39 -1.89 7.77
N MET A 125 2.78 -1.53 6.63
CA MET A 125 3.28 -0.55 5.66
C MET A 125 2.24 0.54 5.39
N PRO A 126 1.93 1.39 6.37
CA PRO A 126 0.81 2.32 6.32
C PRO A 126 0.89 3.29 5.13
N GLY A 127 -0.23 3.39 4.43
CA GLY A 127 -0.36 4.25 3.25
C GLY A 127 0.33 3.71 2.00
N ILE A 128 0.76 2.45 1.98
CA ILE A 128 1.34 1.77 0.83
C ILE A 128 0.39 0.67 0.37
N THR A 129 0.03 0.69 -0.89
CA THR A 129 -0.66 -0.42 -1.55
C THR A 129 0.20 -0.91 -2.70
N ILE A 130 0.37 -2.22 -2.83
CA ILE A 130 1.06 -2.84 -3.96
C ILE A 130 0.21 -4.00 -4.45
N ASP A 131 -0.18 -3.95 -5.71
CA ASP A 131 -0.85 -5.03 -6.40
C ASP A 131 0.10 -5.67 -7.41
N ARG A 132 0.10 -6.99 -7.47
CA ARG A 132 0.84 -7.75 -8.47
C ARG A 132 -0.13 -8.20 -9.57
N PHE A 133 0.27 -8.00 -10.82
CA PHE A 133 -0.39 -8.50 -12.02
C PHE A 133 0.67 -9.17 -12.89
N GLY A 134 0.80 -10.50 -12.78
CA GLY A 134 1.88 -11.24 -13.43
C GLY A 134 3.26 -10.70 -13.06
N ASN A 135 3.98 -10.13 -14.03
CA ASN A 135 5.29 -9.51 -13.85
C ASN A 135 5.24 -7.99 -13.64
N PHE A 136 4.09 -7.42 -13.30
CA PHE A 136 3.95 -6.01 -12.98
C PHE A 136 3.59 -5.82 -11.50
N LEU A 137 4.28 -4.91 -10.82
CA LEU A 137 3.93 -4.39 -9.51
C LEU A 137 3.34 -3.00 -9.66
N VAL A 138 2.08 -2.84 -9.28
CA VAL A 138 1.39 -1.56 -9.33
C VAL A 138 1.35 -0.95 -7.94
N LEU A 139 1.99 0.20 -7.82
CA LEU A 139 2.31 0.88 -6.58
C LEU A 139 1.37 2.06 -6.35
N GLN A 140 0.81 2.19 -5.15
CA GLN A 140 0.13 3.41 -4.69
C GLN A 140 0.73 3.87 -3.37
N LEU A 141 1.29 5.09 -3.37
CA LEU A 141 1.83 5.76 -2.19
C LEU A 141 0.86 6.84 -1.74
N LEU A 142 0.03 6.51 -0.74
CA LEU A 142 -1.16 7.28 -0.37
C LEU A 142 -0.93 8.24 0.79
N SER A 143 0.26 8.22 1.41
CA SER A 143 0.59 9.05 2.56
C SER A 143 1.94 9.74 2.38
N ALA A 144 2.13 10.84 3.09
CA ALA A 144 3.39 11.59 3.08
C ALA A 144 4.60 10.70 3.43
N GLY A 145 4.44 9.80 4.42
CA GLY A 145 5.49 8.87 4.81
C GLY A 145 5.80 7.82 3.75
N ALA A 146 4.77 7.30 3.07
CA ALA A 146 4.95 6.36 1.97
C ALA A 146 5.74 7.02 0.83
N GLU A 147 5.41 8.28 0.48
CA GLU A 147 6.13 9.03 -0.55
C GLU A 147 7.58 9.32 -0.15
N TYR A 148 7.81 9.75 1.10
CA TYR A 148 9.15 10.01 1.62
C TYR A 148 10.05 8.76 1.55
N GLN A 149 9.47 7.60 1.80
CA GLN A 149 10.16 6.32 1.77
C GLN A 149 10.18 5.65 0.38
N ARG A 150 9.68 6.30 -0.66
CA ARG A 150 9.68 5.77 -2.04
C ARG A 150 11.03 5.18 -2.46
N PRO A 151 12.18 5.87 -2.26
CA PRO A 151 13.47 5.32 -2.69
C PRO A 151 13.83 4.01 -1.99
N ALA A 152 13.61 3.91 -0.67
CA ALA A 152 13.91 2.71 0.10
C ALA A 152 12.97 1.55 -0.25
N LEU A 153 11.68 1.85 -0.46
CA LEU A 153 10.68 0.86 -0.89
C LEU A 153 11.00 0.31 -2.28
N VAL A 154 11.28 1.19 -3.25
CA VAL A 154 11.59 0.78 -4.63
C VAL A 154 12.87 -0.06 -4.67
N ALA A 155 13.90 0.30 -3.90
CA ALA A 155 15.12 -0.50 -3.78
C ALA A 155 14.82 -1.91 -3.22
N ALA A 156 14.00 -2.02 -2.17
CA ALA A 156 13.59 -3.30 -1.61
C ALA A 156 12.73 -4.14 -2.58
N LEU A 157 11.89 -3.49 -3.40
CA LEU A 157 11.12 -4.17 -4.44
C LEU A 157 12.01 -4.71 -5.54
N HIS A 158 13.00 -3.95 -6.03
CA HIS A 158 13.97 -4.42 -7.02
C HIS A 158 14.80 -5.59 -6.53
N GLU A 159 15.23 -5.55 -5.26
CA GLU A 159 15.99 -6.64 -4.66
C GLU A 159 15.17 -7.95 -4.62
N ARG A 160 13.87 -7.84 -4.33
CA ARG A 160 13.02 -9.01 -4.11
C ARG A 160 12.30 -9.51 -5.36
N TYR A 161 11.99 -8.63 -6.30
CA TYR A 161 11.25 -8.91 -7.53
C TYR A 161 12.01 -8.35 -8.74
N PRO A 162 13.25 -8.82 -8.99
CA PRO A 162 14.10 -8.27 -10.06
C PRO A 162 13.51 -8.46 -11.47
N GLU A 163 12.58 -9.44 -11.60
CA GLU A 163 11.88 -9.73 -12.84
C GLU A 163 10.67 -8.84 -13.11
N CYS A 164 10.22 -8.08 -12.09
CA CYS A 164 8.99 -7.31 -12.20
C CYS A 164 9.26 -5.86 -12.61
N ALA A 165 8.47 -5.36 -13.55
CA ALA A 165 8.34 -3.93 -13.80
C ALA A 165 7.48 -3.27 -12.71
N ILE A 166 7.80 -2.03 -12.35
CA ILE A 166 7.08 -1.26 -11.33
C ILE A 166 6.41 -0.07 -11.99
N TYR A 167 5.09 0.06 -11.77
CA TYR A 167 4.27 1.15 -12.28
C TYR A 167 3.56 1.88 -11.14
N ASP A 168 3.63 3.21 -11.12
CA ASP A 168 2.99 4.06 -10.11
C ASP A 168 1.56 4.43 -10.52
N ARG A 169 0.61 4.22 -9.64
CA ARG A 169 -0.80 4.64 -9.74
C ARG A 169 -1.20 5.46 -8.51
N SER A 170 -0.32 6.37 -8.10
CA SER A 170 -0.57 7.32 -7.02
C SER A 170 -1.35 8.55 -7.49
N ASP A 171 -2.19 8.40 -8.52
CA ASP A 171 -3.05 9.42 -9.14
C ASP A 171 -4.42 9.60 -8.43
N VAL A 172 -4.46 9.29 -7.13
CA VAL A 172 -5.71 9.30 -6.33
C VAL A 172 -5.86 10.51 -5.43
N ALA A 173 -7.09 11.02 -5.33
CA ALA A 173 -7.42 12.29 -4.67
C ALA A 173 -7.03 12.35 -3.17
N VAL A 174 -6.90 11.21 -2.48
CA VAL A 174 -6.49 11.17 -1.07
C VAL A 174 -5.12 11.78 -0.84
N ARG A 175 -4.21 11.76 -1.83
CA ARG A 175 -2.87 12.35 -1.75
C ARG A 175 -2.91 13.86 -1.50
N LYS A 176 -3.89 14.57 -2.06
CA LYS A 176 -4.07 16.03 -1.83
C LYS A 176 -4.29 16.34 -0.34
N LYS A 177 -4.96 15.44 0.40
CA LYS A 177 -5.16 15.59 1.86
C LYS A 177 -3.87 15.38 2.67
N GLU A 178 -2.88 14.76 2.07
CA GLU A 178 -1.55 14.54 2.63
C GLU A 178 -0.55 15.63 2.21
N GLY A 179 -0.97 16.59 1.38
CA GLY A 179 -0.08 17.63 0.82
C GLY A 179 0.83 17.12 -0.29
N LEU A 180 0.40 16.08 -1.02
CA LEU A 180 1.18 15.44 -2.09
C LEU A 180 0.55 15.70 -3.46
N GLU A 181 1.42 15.83 -4.47
CA GLU A 181 1.01 15.85 -5.87
C GLU A 181 0.58 14.46 -6.34
N LEU A 182 -0.28 14.42 -7.37
CA LEU A 182 -0.68 13.18 -8.02
C LEU A 182 0.46 12.70 -8.93
N THR A 183 0.77 11.40 -8.86
CA THR A 183 1.82 10.80 -9.69
C THR A 183 1.32 9.53 -10.35
N GLN A 184 1.73 9.32 -11.62
CA GLN A 184 1.42 8.14 -12.40
C GLN A 184 2.54 7.91 -13.42
N GLY A 185 2.87 6.65 -13.70
CA GLY A 185 3.82 6.28 -14.73
C GLY A 185 4.78 5.17 -14.35
N PRO A 186 5.70 4.81 -15.26
CA PRO A 186 6.70 3.79 -14.99
C PRO A 186 7.70 4.27 -13.94
N VAL A 187 7.98 3.41 -12.97
CA VAL A 187 9.06 3.61 -11.98
C VAL A 187 10.30 2.86 -12.42
N SER A 188 10.14 1.64 -12.94
CA SER A 188 11.23 0.83 -13.49
C SER A 188 10.71 -0.29 -14.39
N GLY A 189 11.57 -0.79 -15.28
CA GLY A 189 11.23 -1.84 -16.21
C GLY A 189 10.41 -1.34 -17.41
N GLU A 190 9.71 -2.26 -18.06
CA GLU A 190 8.90 -1.98 -19.25
C GLU A 190 7.54 -1.36 -18.87
N LEU A 191 6.94 -0.66 -19.84
CA LEU A 191 5.55 -0.19 -19.69
C LEU A 191 4.60 -1.38 -19.72
N PRO A 192 3.55 -1.40 -18.85
CA PRO A 192 2.50 -2.39 -19.00
C PRO A 192 1.81 -2.23 -20.36
N PRO A 193 1.41 -3.35 -21.01
CA PRO A 193 0.62 -3.26 -22.24
C PRO A 193 -0.72 -2.57 -21.97
N PRO A 194 -1.39 -2.03 -22.99
CA PRO A 194 -2.71 -1.40 -22.82
C PRO A 194 -3.73 -2.31 -22.16
N LEU A 195 -3.67 -3.60 -22.48
CA LEU A 195 -4.48 -4.65 -21.86
C LEU A 195 -3.57 -5.81 -21.48
N LEU A 196 -3.44 -6.05 -20.17
CA LEU A 196 -2.64 -7.13 -19.62
C LEU A 196 -3.53 -8.35 -19.36
N PRO A 197 -3.21 -9.53 -19.92
CA PRO A 197 -3.95 -10.75 -19.60
C PRO A 197 -3.63 -11.20 -18.18
N ILE A 198 -4.69 -11.56 -17.42
CA ILE A 198 -4.60 -12.19 -16.10
C ILE A 198 -5.50 -13.41 -16.03
N GLU A 199 -5.21 -14.30 -15.08
CA GLU A 199 -6.06 -15.45 -14.79
C GLU A 199 -6.57 -15.40 -13.35
N GLU A 200 -7.90 -15.57 -13.19
CA GLU A 200 -8.55 -15.61 -11.88
C GLU A 200 -9.62 -16.71 -11.86
N ASN A 201 -9.44 -17.71 -10.99
CA ASN A 201 -10.41 -18.83 -10.85
C ASN A 201 -10.81 -19.47 -12.19
N GLY A 202 -9.85 -19.62 -13.12
CA GLY A 202 -10.04 -20.15 -14.47
C GLY A 202 -10.66 -19.15 -15.47
N MET A 203 -10.96 -17.93 -15.06
CA MET A 203 -11.35 -16.84 -15.97
C MET A 203 -10.12 -16.21 -16.58
N LYS A 204 -10.13 -15.99 -17.90
CA LYS A 204 -9.14 -15.17 -18.58
C LYS A 204 -9.70 -13.77 -18.75
N LEU A 205 -9.03 -12.81 -18.17
CA LEU A 205 -9.46 -11.40 -18.13
C LEU A 205 -8.37 -10.52 -18.71
N LEU A 206 -8.76 -9.36 -19.22
CA LEU A 206 -7.84 -8.31 -19.65
C LEU A 206 -7.98 -7.13 -18.69
N VAL A 207 -6.87 -6.63 -18.17
CA VAL A 207 -6.86 -5.51 -17.23
C VAL A 207 -6.01 -4.36 -17.77
N ASP A 208 -6.48 -3.14 -17.54
CA ASP A 208 -5.76 -1.92 -17.87
C ASP A 208 -5.13 -1.35 -16.59
N ILE A 209 -3.82 -1.58 -16.44
CA ILE A 209 -3.04 -1.05 -15.31
C ILE A 209 -2.91 0.47 -15.43
N GLN A 210 -2.83 1.02 -16.63
CA GLN A 210 -2.50 2.42 -16.85
C GLN A 210 -3.68 3.34 -16.53
N THR A 211 -4.89 3.01 -16.99
CA THR A 211 -6.05 3.91 -16.89
C THR A 211 -7.26 3.28 -16.17
N GLY A 212 -7.24 1.98 -15.96
CA GLY A 212 -8.32 1.25 -15.29
C GLY A 212 -8.56 1.68 -13.85
N HIS A 213 -9.73 1.34 -13.30
CA HIS A 213 -10.10 1.69 -11.93
C HIS A 213 -9.14 1.07 -10.91
N LYS A 214 -8.94 1.73 -9.77
CA LYS A 214 -7.99 1.35 -8.72
C LYS A 214 -6.57 1.23 -9.30
N THR A 215 -6.01 0.03 -9.29
CA THR A 215 -4.71 -0.33 -9.86
C THR A 215 -4.82 -1.05 -11.20
N GLY A 216 -6.03 -1.08 -11.78
CA GLY A 216 -6.36 -1.78 -13.04
C GLY A 216 -7.51 -2.77 -12.91
N TYR A 217 -7.73 -3.34 -11.72
CA TYR A 217 -8.78 -4.33 -11.48
C TYR A 217 -9.21 -4.38 -10.01
N TYR A 218 -10.41 -4.94 -9.75
CA TYR A 218 -10.97 -5.11 -8.41
C TYR A 218 -10.57 -6.47 -7.82
N LEU A 219 -9.30 -6.62 -7.44
CA LEU A 219 -8.76 -7.86 -6.85
C LEU A 219 -9.47 -8.28 -5.55
N ASP A 220 -10.02 -7.32 -4.81
CA ASP A 220 -10.77 -7.55 -3.56
C ASP A 220 -12.11 -8.25 -3.76
N GLN A 221 -12.65 -8.28 -5.00
CA GLN A 221 -13.92 -8.93 -5.34
C GLN A 221 -13.76 -10.38 -5.82
N ARG A 222 -12.56 -10.93 -5.85
CA ARG A 222 -12.27 -12.28 -6.36
C ARG A 222 -13.17 -13.36 -5.74
N ASP A 223 -13.24 -13.38 -4.42
CA ASP A 223 -14.01 -14.42 -3.71
C ASP A 223 -15.52 -14.22 -3.91
N SER A 224 -15.98 -12.97 -4.02
CA SER A 224 -17.38 -12.66 -4.36
C SER A 224 -17.74 -13.12 -5.77
N ARG A 225 -16.84 -12.92 -6.75
CA ARG A 225 -17.02 -13.44 -8.12
C ARG A 225 -17.10 -14.95 -8.13
N LEU A 226 -16.19 -15.64 -7.42
CA LEU A 226 -16.22 -17.10 -7.32
C LEU A 226 -17.51 -17.59 -6.66
N ALA A 227 -17.94 -16.98 -5.57
CA ALA A 227 -19.16 -17.34 -4.85
C ALA A 227 -20.43 -17.20 -5.73
N THR A 228 -20.45 -16.23 -6.66
CA THR A 228 -21.57 -16.03 -7.58
C THR A 228 -21.94 -17.31 -8.34
N ARG A 229 -20.95 -18.15 -8.71
CA ARG A 229 -21.17 -19.41 -9.44
C ARG A 229 -22.14 -20.36 -8.75
N GLN A 230 -22.24 -20.29 -7.41
CA GLN A 230 -23.09 -21.19 -6.61
C GLN A 230 -24.59 -20.84 -6.70
N TYR A 231 -24.93 -19.64 -7.21
CA TYR A 231 -26.30 -19.13 -7.15
C TYR A 231 -26.96 -18.98 -8.53
N VAL A 232 -26.22 -19.19 -9.64
CA VAL A 232 -26.62 -18.72 -10.96
C VAL A 232 -26.99 -19.82 -11.95
N ALA A 233 -26.81 -21.10 -11.63
CA ALA A 233 -27.11 -22.21 -12.53
C ALA A 233 -28.55 -22.12 -13.06
N ASP A 234 -28.70 -22.18 -14.39
CA ASP A 234 -29.98 -22.06 -15.13
C ASP A 234 -30.74 -20.74 -14.91
N LYS A 235 -30.11 -19.71 -14.31
CA LYS A 235 -30.73 -18.41 -14.05
C LYS A 235 -30.44 -17.40 -15.16
N ARG A 236 -31.31 -16.41 -15.28
CA ARG A 236 -31.05 -15.16 -15.99
C ARG A 236 -30.40 -14.19 -14.98
N VAL A 237 -29.23 -13.67 -15.31
CA VAL A 237 -28.43 -12.80 -14.44
C VAL A 237 -28.38 -11.38 -15.00
N LEU A 238 -28.65 -10.39 -14.18
CA LEU A 238 -28.39 -8.98 -14.47
C LEU A 238 -27.15 -8.53 -13.69
N ASN A 239 -26.10 -8.13 -14.40
CA ASN A 239 -24.86 -7.59 -13.86
C ASN A 239 -24.86 -6.06 -14.05
N CYS A 240 -25.25 -5.33 -12.99
CA CYS A 240 -25.22 -3.86 -12.97
C CYS A 240 -23.84 -3.36 -12.53
N PHE A 241 -23.40 -2.22 -13.08
CA PHE A 241 -22.08 -1.65 -12.85
C PHE A 241 -20.99 -2.65 -13.19
N SER A 242 -21.09 -3.18 -14.41
CA SER A 242 -20.39 -4.40 -14.80
C SER A 242 -18.88 -4.25 -14.91
N TYR A 243 -18.39 -3.01 -15.11
CA TYR A 243 -16.97 -2.73 -15.34
C TYR A 243 -16.41 -3.69 -16.41
N THR A 244 -15.27 -4.33 -16.20
CA THR A 244 -14.65 -5.29 -17.12
C THR A 244 -15.42 -6.63 -17.26
N GLY A 245 -16.60 -6.75 -16.67
CA GLY A 245 -17.45 -7.94 -16.80
C GLY A 245 -17.06 -9.15 -15.96
N GLY A 246 -16.15 -9.03 -15.00
CA GLY A 246 -15.66 -10.17 -14.21
C GLY A 246 -16.75 -10.98 -13.51
N PHE A 247 -17.82 -10.33 -12.99
CA PHE A 247 -18.98 -11.04 -12.43
C PHE A 247 -19.81 -11.75 -13.53
N ALA A 248 -19.94 -11.14 -14.71
CA ALA A 248 -20.66 -11.74 -15.82
C ALA A 248 -19.95 -13.02 -16.30
N VAL A 249 -18.63 -12.97 -16.50
CA VAL A 249 -17.82 -14.15 -16.87
C VAL A 249 -17.93 -15.24 -15.81
N SER A 250 -17.85 -14.86 -14.53
CA SER A 250 -18.01 -15.83 -13.43
C SER A 250 -19.41 -16.47 -13.42
N ALA A 251 -20.46 -15.69 -13.68
CA ALA A 251 -21.83 -16.22 -13.78
C ALA A 251 -21.99 -17.20 -14.95
N LEU A 252 -21.41 -16.90 -16.11
CA LEU A 252 -21.41 -17.82 -17.27
C LEU A 252 -20.69 -19.13 -16.92
N MET A 253 -19.54 -19.05 -16.26
CA MET A 253 -18.83 -20.25 -15.79
C MET A 253 -19.60 -21.03 -14.70
N GLY A 254 -20.51 -20.37 -13.98
CA GLY A 254 -21.44 -21.00 -13.03
C GLY A 254 -22.67 -21.62 -13.70
N GLY A 255 -22.76 -21.62 -15.04
CA GLY A 255 -23.86 -22.25 -15.79
C GLY A 255 -25.14 -21.44 -15.84
N CYS A 256 -25.07 -20.11 -15.74
CA CYS A 256 -26.28 -19.29 -15.94
C CYS A 256 -26.82 -19.39 -17.38
N ALA A 257 -28.13 -19.30 -17.54
CA ALA A 257 -28.78 -19.40 -18.86
C ALA A 257 -28.55 -18.12 -19.71
N GLN A 258 -28.43 -16.97 -19.07
CA GLN A 258 -28.21 -15.69 -19.72
C GLN A 258 -27.59 -14.69 -18.75
N VAL A 259 -26.70 -13.82 -19.25
CA VAL A 259 -26.22 -12.63 -18.55
C VAL A 259 -26.50 -11.39 -19.36
N VAL A 260 -27.04 -10.36 -18.73
CA VAL A 260 -27.10 -9.00 -19.26
C VAL A 260 -26.20 -8.12 -18.40
N SER A 261 -25.21 -7.46 -19.00
CA SER A 261 -24.33 -6.51 -18.34
C SER A 261 -24.72 -5.09 -18.67
N VAL A 262 -24.73 -4.21 -17.66
CA VAL A 262 -25.05 -2.79 -17.80
C VAL A 262 -23.97 -1.97 -17.10
N ASP A 263 -23.39 -1.04 -17.83
CA ASP A 263 -22.47 -0.02 -17.31
C ASP A 263 -22.70 1.32 -17.98
N THR A 264 -22.30 2.41 -17.33
CA THR A 264 -22.37 3.77 -17.90
C THR A 264 -21.08 4.14 -18.65
N SER A 265 -19.98 3.43 -18.39
CA SER A 265 -18.70 3.62 -19.06
C SER A 265 -18.68 2.83 -20.38
N GLN A 266 -18.24 3.47 -21.46
CA GLN A 266 -17.97 2.80 -22.72
C GLN A 266 -16.60 2.11 -22.76
N GLU A 267 -15.71 2.51 -21.84
CA GLU A 267 -14.34 2.00 -21.75
C GLU A 267 -14.22 0.80 -20.80
N ALA A 268 -15.26 0.52 -20.05
CA ALA A 268 -15.29 -0.57 -19.05
C ALA A 268 -15.74 -1.90 -19.66
#